data_16d124f4244d6234db762d3d1c84afcd
#
_entry.id   16d124f4244d6234db762d3d1c84afcd
#
_cell.length_a   1.000
_cell.length_b   1.000
_cell.length_c   1.000
_cell.angle_alpha   90.00
_cell.angle_beta   90.00
_cell.angle_gamma   90.00
#
_symmetry.space_group_name_H-M   'P 1'
#
loop_
_entity.id
_entity.type
_entity.pdbx_description
1 polymer ?
#
loop_
_entity_poly.entity_id
_entity_poly.type
_entity_poly.pdbx_seq_one_letter_code
_entity_poly.pdbx_strand_id
1 'polypeptide(L)'
;MSETSLPWLKHYPEGFPAEINPDRFASIPALFDTVAETYGDKPAFICMDKVLTYREVCDLSKDFAGYLQSLPDMKPGDRVAIMMPNLQQYIISLLGTLRAGMIAVNVNPLYTSHELGHQLADSGAKAIIIIENFAKTLQNTLSETPIKHIVTTKVGDMLPWLKRTAADFVVRYVKKMVPEFNLPGHINFRKALSIGRAKGFTPVELKNTDVALLQYTGGTTGVAKGAMLTHRNVLANVEQTGTWISQTFEMGKEVAMTALPLYHIFSFTATLCFSKFAATQVMVPNPRDIPGLVELIKKWDFSIIPGVNTLFNALVNNKEFKQHKFTRLKMTVGGGAQVQRTVAEKWYNATGCHILEAYGLTETSPGVCGNLPDAPWDGSVGYPLPSTLVSIRGEQFVDLGVCSDPEKIAEHTGEICVKGPQVMAGYWEKPEETANVLVDGWLRTGDVGFMDARGTITITDRKKDLIIVNGLNVYPNEIESVIASMPGVLECGVVGVNNPRVGEMVKAVIVKKDPALTRDDVVKYCRARLTGYKCPRTIVFVKALPKTAVGKILRRNLRDMKETD
;
A
#
# COMPACT_ATOMS: atom_id res chain seq x y z
N MET A 1 19.96 9.81 -20.70
CA MET A 1 19.74 11.25 -20.49
C MET A 1 20.92 11.78 -19.72
N SER A 2 21.55 12.87 -20.16
CA SER A 2 22.56 13.57 -19.34
C SER A 2 21.82 14.29 -18.20
N GLU A 3 22.42 14.42 -17.01
CA GLU A 3 21.85 15.10 -15.84
C GLU A 3 21.32 16.53 -16.10
N THR A 4 21.75 17.15 -17.20
CA THR A 4 21.34 18.50 -17.64
C THR A 4 19.93 18.57 -18.24
N SER A 5 19.16 17.48 -18.30
CA SER A 5 17.88 17.43 -19.04
C SER A 5 16.67 16.90 -18.25
N LEU A 6 16.72 16.81 -16.92
CA LEU A 6 15.58 16.35 -16.13
C LEU A 6 14.62 17.53 -15.88
N PRO A 7 13.48 17.61 -16.60
CA PRO A 7 12.62 18.80 -16.60
C PRO A 7 12.03 19.09 -15.22
N TRP A 8 11.73 18.06 -14.45
CA TRP A 8 11.11 18.18 -13.12
C TRP A 8 12.01 18.84 -12.05
N LEU A 9 13.33 18.77 -12.18
CA LEU A 9 14.23 19.35 -11.16
C LEU A 9 14.08 20.87 -11.02
N LYS A 10 13.68 21.56 -12.11
CA LYS A 10 13.41 23.01 -12.08
C LYS A 10 12.15 23.39 -11.29
N HIS A 11 11.29 22.39 -11.02
CA HIS A 11 10.03 22.56 -10.32
C HIS A 11 10.06 22.03 -8.88
N TYR A 12 11.19 21.47 -8.47
CA TYR A 12 11.38 21.09 -7.07
C TYR A 12 11.33 22.34 -6.20
N PRO A 13 10.74 22.28 -5.01
CA PRO A 13 10.79 23.37 -4.04
C PRO A 13 12.23 23.77 -3.73
N GLU A 14 12.43 25.03 -3.40
CA GLU A 14 13.75 25.54 -3.00
C GLU A 14 14.35 24.71 -1.84
N GLY A 15 15.60 24.30 -1.97
CA GLY A 15 16.29 23.46 -1.00
C GLY A 15 16.02 21.96 -1.09
N PHE A 16 15.14 21.49 -2.00
CA PHE A 16 15.02 20.06 -2.24
C PHE A 16 16.21 19.53 -3.05
N PRO A 17 16.89 18.48 -2.57
CA PRO A 17 17.98 17.88 -3.31
C PRO A 17 17.45 17.07 -4.51
N ALA A 18 18.18 17.07 -5.62
CA ALA A 18 17.92 16.18 -6.76
C ALA A 18 18.18 14.72 -6.41
N GLU A 19 19.08 14.47 -5.45
CA GLU A 19 19.51 13.14 -5.03
C GLU A 19 19.42 12.96 -3.52
N ILE A 20 19.23 11.70 -3.10
CA ILE A 20 19.30 11.28 -1.68
C ILE A 20 20.54 10.41 -1.46
N ASN A 21 20.90 10.21 -0.20
CA ASN A 21 21.85 9.17 0.18
C ASN A 21 21.09 7.87 0.51
N PRO A 22 21.05 6.87 -0.40
CA PRO A 22 20.32 5.63 -0.18
C PRO A 22 20.98 4.73 0.88
N ASP A 23 22.21 5.03 1.25
CA ASP A 23 23.06 4.23 2.15
C ASP A 23 23.19 4.88 3.54
N ARG A 24 22.30 5.84 3.87
CA ARG A 24 22.30 6.56 5.16
C ARG A 24 22.18 5.63 6.37
N PHE A 25 21.38 4.57 6.24
CA PHE A 25 21.17 3.55 7.27
C PHE A 25 21.60 2.18 6.74
N ALA A 26 22.34 1.43 7.56
CA ALA A 26 22.76 0.09 7.20
C ALA A 26 21.61 -0.92 7.06
N SER A 27 20.51 -0.71 7.82
CA SER A 27 19.34 -1.60 7.82
C SER A 27 18.09 -0.88 8.37
N ILE A 28 16.91 -1.47 8.13
CA ILE A 28 15.65 -0.98 8.71
C ILE A 28 15.70 -0.97 10.24
N PRO A 29 16.21 -2.01 10.97
CA PRO A 29 16.41 -1.93 12.40
C PRO A 29 17.32 -0.77 12.84
N ALA A 30 18.40 -0.47 12.09
CA ALA A 30 19.32 0.62 12.42
C ALA A 30 18.64 2.00 12.38
N LEU A 31 17.67 2.21 11.49
CA LEU A 31 16.84 3.43 11.49
C LEU A 31 16.10 3.59 12.82
N PHE A 32 15.46 2.51 13.33
CA PHE A 32 14.75 2.55 14.60
C PHE A 32 15.69 2.76 15.80
N ASP A 33 16.87 2.14 15.78
CA ASP A 33 17.86 2.32 16.83
C ASP A 33 18.35 3.78 16.88
N THR A 34 18.66 4.37 15.71
CA THR A 34 19.06 5.79 15.61
C THR A 34 17.97 6.73 16.14
N VAL A 35 16.69 6.46 15.80
CA VAL A 35 15.57 7.28 16.32
C VAL A 35 15.42 7.09 17.83
N ALA A 36 15.57 5.87 18.34
CA ALA A 36 15.44 5.57 19.76
C ALA A 36 16.56 6.18 20.63
N GLU A 37 17.73 6.46 20.07
CA GLU A 37 18.82 7.17 20.78
C GLU A 37 18.37 8.56 21.27
N THR A 38 17.68 9.31 20.41
CA THR A 38 17.25 10.68 20.74
C THR A 38 15.81 10.76 21.22
N TYR A 39 14.92 9.93 20.65
CA TYR A 39 13.47 9.98 20.86
C TYR A 39 12.92 8.72 21.53
N GLY A 40 13.78 7.96 22.24
CA GLY A 40 13.42 6.65 22.82
C GLY A 40 12.18 6.67 23.69
N ASP A 41 11.97 7.71 24.46
CA ASP A 41 10.84 7.84 25.38
C ASP A 41 9.57 8.44 24.75
N LYS A 42 9.65 8.86 23.47
CA LYS A 42 8.49 9.34 22.73
C LYS A 42 7.55 8.18 22.35
N PRO A 43 6.22 8.42 22.34
CA PRO A 43 5.26 7.49 21.79
C PRO A 43 5.59 7.16 20.32
N ALA A 44 5.75 5.87 20.00
CA ALA A 44 5.97 5.40 18.64
C ALA A 44 4.66 4.88 18.04
N PHE A 45 4.02 3.91 18.70
CA PHE A 45 2.80 3.27 18.21
C PHE A 45 1.73 3.22 19.28
N ILE A 46 0.53 3.66 18.92
CA ILE A 46 -0.66 3.60 19.76
C ILE A 46 -1.68 2.66 19.11
N CYS A 47 -2.11 1.65 19.85
CA CYS A 47 -3.16 0.73 19.42
C CYS A 47 -4.11 0.44 20.59
N MET A 48 -5.41 0.68 20.41
CA MET A 48 -6.42 0.49 21.47
C MET A 48 -6.00 1.13 22.80
N ASP A 49 -5.48 2.35 22.74
CA ASP A 49 -4.97 3.16 23.87
C ASP A 49 -3.69 2.63 24.57
N LYS A 50 -3.15 1.50 24.13
CA LYS A 50 -1.81 1.10 24.57
C LYS A 50 -0.76 1.85 23.75
N VAL A 51 0.08 2.58 24.46
CA VAL A 51 1.23 3.27 23.91
C VAL A 51 2.45 2.35 24.03
N LEU A 52 3.23 2.25 22.96
CA LEU A 52 4.62 1.80 22.98
C LEU A 52 5.51 2.95 22.57
N THR A 53 6.59 3.15 23.32
CA THR A 53 7.65 4.12 22.98
C THR A 53 8.61 3.52 21.97
N TYR A 54 9.45 4.36 21.33
CA TYR A 54 10.49 3.87 20.42
C TYR A 54 11.45 2.90 21.10
N ARG A 55 11.84 3.17 22.36
CA ARG A 55 12.69 2.29 23.18
C ARG A 55 12.02 0.94 23.43
N GLU A 56 10.75 0.94 23.87
CA GLU A 56 10.00 -0.30 24.09
C GLU A 56 9.88 -1.13 22.82
N VAL A 57 9.69 -0.50 21.65
CA VAL A 57 9.64 -1.20 20.35
C VAL A 57 10.98 -1.85 20.03
N CYS A 58 12.09 -1.13 20.23
CA CYS A 58 13.44 -1.69 20.02
C CYS A 58 13.69 -2.87 20.95
N ASP A 59 13.39 -2.75 22.24
CA ASP A 59 13.64 -3.80 23.22
C ASP A 59 12.78 -5.05 22.96
N LEU A 60 11.48 -4.87 22.72
CA LEU A 60 10.57 -5.98 22.37
C LEU A 60 10.98 -6.66 21.06
N SER A 61 11.48 -5.90 20.08
CA SER A 61 11.97 -6.47 18.83
C SER A 61 13.27 -7.28 19.03
N LYS A 62 14.15 -6.88 19.96
CA LYS A 62 15.30 -7.68 20.35
C LYS A 62 14.89 -8.96 21.08
N ASP A 63 13.89 -8.88 21.99
CA ASP A 63 13.30 -10.06 22.63
C ASP A 63 12.77 -11.05 21.57
N PHE A 64 12.05 -10.54 20.56
CA PHE A 64 11.52 -11.40 19.50
C PHE A 64 12.62 -11.99 18.60
N ALA A 65 13.67 -11.21 18.29
CA ALA A 65 14.84 -11.70 17.57
C ALA A 65 15.55 -12.83 18.33
N GLY A 66 15.75 -12.66 19.65
CA GLY A 66 16.32 -13.70 20.52
C GLY A 66 15.50 -14.99 20.52
N TYR A 67 14.17 -14.89 20.46
CA TYR A 67 13.32 -16.05 20.28
C TYR A 67 13.57 -16.75 18.93
N LEU A 68 13.57 -16.01 17.82
CA LEU A 68 13.82 -16.60 16.50
C LEU A 68 15.19 -17.27 16.41
N GLN A 69 16.23 -16.64 16.98
CA GLN A 69 17.58 -17.19 17.06
C GLN A 69 17.68 -18.42 17.96
N SER A 70 16.78 -18.61 18.92
CA SER A 70 16.74 -19.78 19.79
C SER A 70 16.16 -21.03 19.12
N LEU A 71 15.55 -20.89 17.95
CA LEU A 71 14.98 -21.99 17.20
C LEU A 71 16.08 -22.74 16.42
N PRO A 72 16.24 -24.06 16.60
CA PRO A 72 17.46 -24.79 16.21
C PRO A 72 17.71 -24.85 14.69
N ASP A 73 16.67 -24.69 13.88
CA ASP A 73 16.74 -24.80 12.42
C ASP A 73 16.46 -23.47 11.69
N MET A 74 16.45 -22.36 12.44
CA MET A 74 16.37 -21.01 11.91
C MET A 74 17.73 -20.34 11.85
N LYS A 75 18.01 -19.65 10.73
CA LYS A 75 19.29 -18.97 10.48
C LYS A 75 19.05 -17.69 9.66
N PRO A 76 20.03 -16.77 9.62
CA PRO A 76 19.98 -15.62 8.73
C PRO A 76 19.64 -16.02 7.28
N GLY A 77 18.79 -15.23 6.61
CA GLY A 77 18.26 -15.52 5.28
C GLY A 77 17.02 -16.42 5.26
N ASP A 78 16.61 -17.04 6.35
CA ASP A 78 15.34 -17.77 6.42
C ASP A 78 14.14 -16.81 6.41
N ARG A 79 13.01 -17.26 5.88
CA ARG A 79 11.81 -16.47 5.70
C ARG A 79 10.83 -16.68 6.86
N VAL A 80 10.31 -15.57 7.36
CA VAL A 80 9.35 -15.52 8.46
C VAL A 80 8.09 -14.78 7.99
N ALA A 81 6.98 -15.49 7.92
CA ALA A 81 5.69 -14.92 7.50
C ALA A 81 5.01 -14.16 8.64
N ILE A 82 4.42 -13.00 8.34
CA ILE A 82 3.68 -12.17 9.28
C ILE A 82 2.27 -11.94 8.75
N MET A 83 1.26 -12.51 9.42
CA MET A 83 -0.14 -12.50 9.00
C MET A 83 -1.04 -11.92 10.09
N MET A 84 -1.17 -10.60 10.10
CA MET A 84 -2.03 -9.89 11.05
C MET A 84 -2.41 -8.49 10.54
N PRO A 85 -3.48 -7.86 11.07
CA PRO A 85 -3.81 -6.47 10.78
C PRO A 85 -2.84 -5.51 11.48
N ASN A 86 -3.15 -4.20 11.43
CA ASN A 86 -2.36 -3.15 12.09
C ASN A 86 -2.38 -3.28 13.61
N LEU A 87 -1.43 -4.00 14.15
CA LEU A 87 -1.23 -4.22 15.58
C LEU A 87 0.24 -3.96 15.94
N GLN A 88 0.51 -3.61 17.19
CA GLN A 88 1.87 -3.40 17.69
C GLN A 88 2.75 -4.64 17.53
N GLN A 89 2.17 -5.83 17.62
CA GLN A 89 2.85 -7.10 17.39
C GLN A 89 3.42 -7.21 15.98
N TYR A 90 2.78 -6.57 14.97
CA TYR A 90 3.31 -6.56 13.61
C TYR A 90 4.69 -5.90 13.56
N ILE A 91 4.83 -4.70 14.12
CA ILE A 91 6.10 -3.95 14.14
C ILE A 91 7.17 -4.70 14.93
N ILE A 92 6.81 -5.26 16.09
CA ILE A 92 7.73 -6.05 16.92
C ILE A 92 8.22 -7.29 16.17
N SER A 93 7.31 -8.02 15.53
CA SER A 93 7.64 -9.21 14.73
C SER A 93 8.50 -8.87 13.52
N LEU A 94 8.17 -7.80 12.81
CA LEU A 94 8.91 -7.32 11.67
C LEU A 94 10.36 -6.99 12.06
N LEU A 95 10.53 -6.07 13.00
CA LEU A 95 11.87 -5.64 13.42
C LEU A 95 12.68 -6.78 14.04
N GLY A 96 12.02 -7.65 14.82
CA GLY A 96 12.67 -8.83 15.39
C GLY A 96 13.13 -9.82 14.32
N THR A 97 12.33 -10.05 13.28
CA THR A 97 12.71 -10.88 12.13
C THR A 97 13.94 -10.31 11.43
N LEU A 98 13.91 -9.00 11.13
CA LEU A 98 15.03 -8.32 10.46
C LEU A 98 16.29 -8.28 11.33
N ARG A 99 16.16 -8.05 12.66
CA ARG A 99 17.30 -8.10 13.60
C ARG A 99 17.96 -9.47 13.67
N ALA A 100 17.19 -10.53 13.52
CA ALA A 100 17.71 -11.89 13.46
C ALA A 100 18.37 -12.23 12.10
N GLY A 101 18.50 -11.28 11.19
CA GLY A 101 19.04 -11.48 9.84
C GLY A 101 18.09 -12.26 8.91
N MET A 102 16.83 -12.38 9.27
CA MET A 102 15.84 -13.16 8.52
C MET A 102 15.00 -12.24 7.63
N ILE A 103 14.35 -12.83 6.62
CA ILE A 103 13.55 -12.13 5.62
C ILE A 103 12.08 -12.15 6.05
N ALA A 104 11.44 -10.99 6.15
CA ALA A 104 10.02 -10.90 6.44
C ALA A 104 9.17 -11.14 5.19
N VAL A 105 8.13 -11.97 5.32
CA VAL A 105 7.14 -12.23 4.28
C VAL A 105 5.80 -11.66 4.73
N ASN A 106 5.41 -10.55 4.15
CA ASN A 106 4.13 -9.91 4.49
C ASN A 106 2.97 -10.70 3.87
N VAL A 107 2.01 -11.11 4.72
CA VAL A 107 0.87 -11.92 4.32
C VAL A 107 -0.44 -11.16 4.56
N ASN A 108 -1.29 -11.13 3.54
CA ASN A 108 -2.63 -10.57 3.67
C ASN A 108 -3.50 -11.46 4.58
N PRO A 109 -4.01 -10.95 5.74
CA PRO A 109 -4.82 -11.75 6.65
C PRO A 109 -6.13 -12.28 6.04
N LEU A 110 -6.58 -11.67 4.95
CA LEU A 110 -7.84 -12.05 4.29
C LEU A 110 -7.66 -13.10 3.18
N TYR A 111 -6.46 -13.66 3.02
CA TYR A 111 -6.24 -14.74 2.07
C TYR A 111 -7.04 -15.99 2.42
N THR A 112 -7.52 -16.67 1.37
CA THR A 112 -8.03 -18.02 1.48
C THR A 112 -6.93 -19.01 1.85
N SER A 113 -7.28 -20.22 2.28
CA SER A 113 -6.28 -21.26 2.58
C SER A 113 -5.42 -21.59 1.36
N HIS A 114 -5.98 -21.57 0.15
CA HIS A 114 -5.23 -21.79 -1.09
C HIS A 114 -4.21 -20.69 -1.38
N GLU A 115 -4.60 -19.41 -1.27
CA GLU A 115 -3.69 -18.28 -1.47
C GLU A 115 -2.58 -18.26 -0.42
N LEU A 116 -2.93 -18.54 0.84
CA LEU A 116 -1.96 -18.63 1.94
C LEU A 116 -0.98 -19.78 1.72
N GLY A 117 -1.47 -20.99 1.41
CA GLY A 117 -0.65 -22.16 1.13
C GLY A 117 0.34 -21.90 0.00
N HIS A 118 -0.14 -21.32 -1.10
CA HIS A 118 0.71 -20.95 -2.23
C HIS A 118 1.83 -19.98 -1.79
N GLN A 119 1.50 -18.88 -1.09
CA GLN A 119 2.49 -17.89 -0.69
C GLN A 119 3.52 -18.47 0.28
N LEU A 120 3.11 -19.29 1.24
CA LEU A 120 4.01 -19.91 2.21
C LEU A 120 4.94 -20.93 1.54
N ALA A 121 4.44 -21.71 0.58
CA ALA A 121 5.24 -22.67 -0.19
C ALA A 121 6.23 -21.96 -1.11
N ASP A 122 5.78 -20.98 -1.91
CA ASP A 122 6.60 -20.22 -2.86
C ASP A 122 7.71 -19.42 -2.14
N SER A 123 7.40 -18.79 -1.00
CA SER A 123 8.39 -18.06 -0.20
C SER A 123 9.35 -18.98 0.54
N GLY A 124 9.01 -20.26 0.76
CA GLY A 124 9.75 -21.17 1.61
C GLY A 124 9.82 -20.71 3.07
N ALA A 125 8.77 -20.03 3.58
CA ALA A 125 8.74 -19.54 4.95
C ALA A 125 8.74 -20.69 5.95
N LYS A 126 9.69 -20.68 6.91
CA LYS A 126 9.82 -21.70 7.95
C LYS A 126 9.05 -21.38 9.23
N ALA A 127 8.80 -20.09 9.47
CA ALA A 127 8.05 -19.62 10.63
C ALA A 127 6.91 -18.70 10.19
N ILE A 128 5.83 -18.68 10.98
CA ILE A 128 4.72 -17.75 10.79
C ILE A 128 4.27 -17.16 12.13
N ILE A 129 4.06 -15.84 12.13
CA ILE A 129 3.36 -15.12 13.20
C ILE A 129 1.97 -14.79 12.69
N ILE A 130 0.95 -15.37 13.32
CA ILE A 130 -0.43 -15.25 12.85
C ILE A 130 -1.38 -14.85 13.98
N ILE A 131 -2.31 -13.95 13.68
CA ILE A 131 -3.38 -13.66 14.61
C ILE A 131 -4.42 -14.79 14.63
N GLU A 132 -4.93 -15.16 15.82
CA GLU A 132 -5.83 -16.31 16.03
C GLU A 132 -7.08 -16.29 15.13
N ASN A 133 -7.53 -15.11 14.71
CA ASN A 133 -8.69 -14.94 13.82
C ASN A 133 -8.54 -15.71 12.50
N PHE A 134 -7.31 -15.93 12.05
CA PHE A 134 -6.99 -16.60 10.78
C PHE A 134 -6.22 -17.92 10.98
N ALA A 135 -6.08 -18.37 12.22
CA ALA A 135 -5.39 -19.62 12.54
C ALA A 135 -6.03 -20.86 11.86
N LYS A 136 -7.36 -20.85 11.67
CA LYS A 136 -8.06 -21.92 10.93
C LYS A 136 -7.68 -21.93 9.45
N THR A 137 -7.46 -20.76 8.85
CA THR A 137 -6.99 -20.65 7.46
C THR A 137 -5.63 -21.31 7.29
N LEU A 138 -4.71 -21.08 8.23
CA LEU A 138 -3.40 -21.76 8.26
C LEU A 138 -3.55 -23.27 8.48
N GLN A 139 -4.36 -23.67 9.45
CA GLN A 139 -4.60 -25.09 9.73
C GLN A 139 -4.99 -25.89 8.49
N ASN A 140 -5.83 -25.32 7.64
CA ASN A 140 -6.37 -25.99 6.46
C ASN A 140 -5.33 -26.22 5.35
N THR A 141 -4.19 -25.53 5.39
CA THR A 141 -3.15 -25.62 4.36
C THR A 141 -1.78 -25.95 4.95
N LEU A 142 -1.65 -26.09 6.27
CA LEU A 142 -0.37 -26.25 6.96
C LEU A 142 0.47 -27.41 6.42
N SER A 143 -0.14 -28.55 6.11
CA SER A 143 0.52 -29.75 5.57
C SER A 143 1.14 -29.54 4.18
N GLU A 144 0.72 -28.50 3.46
CA GLU A 144 1.22 -28.15 2.12
C GLU A 144 2.32 -27.08 2.17
N THR A 145 2.76 -26.69 3.37
CA THR A 145 3.70 -25.60 3.57
C THR A 145 4.98 -26.06 4.29
N PRO A 146 6.11 -25.35 4.12
CA PRO A 146 7.34 -25.64 4.84
C PRO A 146 7.37 -25.09 6.29
N ILE A 147 6.25 -24.57 6.81
CA ILE A 147 6.15 -23.98 8.14
C ILE A 147 6.45 -25.01 9.23
N LYS A 148 7.42 -24.70 10.09
CA LYS A 148 7.80 -25.51 11.25
C LYS A 148 7.48 -24.83 12.57
N HIS A 149 7.54 -23.50 12.61
CA HIS A 149 7.36 -22.72 13.82
C HIS A 149 6.16 -21.79 13.67
N ILE A 150 5.23 -21.89 14.62
CA ILE A 150 4.00 -21.12 14.60
C ILE A 150 3.91 -20.31 15.89
N VAL A 151 3.82 -18.99 15.73
CA VAL A 151 3.52 -18.05 16.83
C VAL A 151 2.13 -17.49 16.61
N THR A 152 1.22 -17.75 17.54
CA THR A 152 -0.12 -17.16 17.51
C THR A 152 -0.17 -15.90 18.37
N THR A 153 -0.87 -14.88 17.90
CA THR A 153 -1.13 -13.66 18.68
C THR A 153 -2.61 -13.34 18.74
N LYS A 154 -3.02 -12.65 19.81
CA LYS A 154 -4.37 -12.14 20.02
C LYS A 154 -4.40 -10.63 19.86
N VAL A 155 -5.57 -10.09 19.57
CA VAL A 155 -5.77 -8.64 19.49
C VAL A 155 -5.32 -7.94 20.79
N GLY A 156 -5.57 -8.56 21.95
CA GLY A 156 -5.28 -8.01 23.25
C GLY A 156 -3.86 -8.24 23.78
N ASP A 157 -2.96 -8.96 23.10
CA ASP A 157 -1.68 -9.43 23.67
C ASP A 157 -0.79 -8.30 24.22
N MET A 158 -0.84 -7.11 23.64
CA MET A 158 -0.06 -5.95 24.09
C MET A 158 -0.79 -5.08 25.12
N LEU A 159 -2.07 -5.36 25.41
CA LEU A 159 -2.86 -4.62 26.38
C LEU A 159 -2.54 -5.02 27.83
N PRO A 160 -2.75 -4.11 28.80
CA PRO A 160 -2.77 -4.45 30.22
C PRO A 160 -3.77 -5.59 30.49
N TRP A 161 -3.50 -6.41 31.52
CA TRP A 161 -4.18 -7.69 31.73
C TRP A 161 -5.71 -7.62 31.74
N LEU A 162 -6.32 -6.61 32.38
CA LEU A 162 -7.78 -6.42 32.43
C LEU A 162 -8.36 -6.13 31.04
N LYS A 163 -7.77 -5.11 30.32
CA LYS A 163 -8.21 -4.75 28.97
C LYS A 163 -7.98 -5.89 27.98
N ARG A 164 -6.88 -6.63 28.13
CA ARG A 164 -6.56 -7.82 27.32
C ARG A 164 -7.64 -8.88 27.46
N THR A 165 -7.95 -9.30 28.69
CA THR A 165 -8.96 -10.33 28.95
C THR A 165 -10.31 -9.92 28.40
N ALA A 166 -10.71 -8.66 28.58
CA ALA A 166 -11.96 -8.13 28.05
C ALA A 166 -11.96 -8.13 26.51
N ALA A 167 -10.89 -7.64 25.87
CA ALA A 167 -10.77 -7.61 24.40
C ALA A 167 -10.81 -9.03 23.80
N ASP A 168 -10.04 -9.96 24.37
CA ASP A 168 -9.98 -11.35 23.91
C ASP A 168 -11.35 -12.03 24.08
N PHE A 169 -12.05 -11.78 25.21
CA PHE A 169 -13.40 -12.28 25.43
C PHE A 169 -14.39 -11.76 24.40
N VAL A 170 -14.39 -10.44 24.14
CA VAL A 170 -15.29 -9.81 23.15
C VAL A 170 -15.02 -10.37 21.76
N VAL A 171 -13.75 -10.45 21.32
CA VAL A 171 -13.38 -10.93 19.97
C VAL A 171 -13.77 -12.40 19.80
N ARG A 172 -13.53 -13.26 20.81
CA ARG A 172 -13.74 -14.70 20.70
C ARG A 172 -15.21 -15.09 20.92
N TYR A 173 -15.85 -14.57 21.96
CA TYR A 173 -17.17 -15.06 22.40
C TYR A 173 -18.33 -14.17 22.00
N VAL A 174 -18.15 -12.85 21.98
CA VAL A 174 -19.22 -11.91 21.61
C VAL A 174 -19.28 -11.73 20.10
N LYS A 175 -18.14 -11.37 19.48
CA LYS A 175 -18.05 -11.18 18.02
C LYS A 175 -17.85 -12.48 17.25
N LYS A 176 -17.49 -13.58 17.92
CA LYS A 176 -17.23 -14.90 17.33
C LYS A 176 -16.26 -14.85 16.13
N MET A 177 -15.23 -14.00 16.23
CA MET A 177 -14.27 -13.77 15.15
C MET A 177 -13.07 -14.73 15.16
N VAL A 178 -12.98 -15.65 16.13
CA VAL A 178 -11.93 -16.66 16.25
C VAL A 178 -12.56 -18.03 16.09
N PRO A 179 -12.48 -18.65 14.91
CA PRO A 179 -12.90 -20.03 14.70
C PRO A 179 -12.08 -21.00 15.56
N GLU A 180 -12.64 -22.16 15.88
CA GLU A 180 -11.87 -23.24 16.52
C GLU A 180 -10.75 -23.70 15.59
N PHE A 181 -9.54 -23.81 16.14
CA PHE A 181 -8.37 -24.28 15.41
C PHE A 181 -7.49 -25.19 16.27
N ASN A 182 -6.77 -26.05 15.59
CA ASN A 182 -5.73 -26.90 16.17
C ASN A 182 -4.44 -26.72 15.35
N LEU A 183 -3.45 -26.07 15.93
CA LEU A 183 -2.12 -25.87 15.33
C LEU A 183 -1.08 -26.52 16.27
N PRO A 184 -0.63 -27.72 15.96
CA PRO A 184 0.31 -28.44 16.82
C PRO A 184 1.61 -27.65 17.08
N GLY A 185 2.05 -27.60 18.33
CA GLY A 185 3.31 -26.96 18.70
C GLY A 185 3.33 -25.44 18.64
N HIS A 186 2.20 -24.76 18.34
CA HIS A 186 2.18 -23.30 18.36
C HIS A 186 2.45 -22.74 19.76
N ILE A 187 3.06 -21.58 19.82
CA ILE A 187 3.24 -20.81 21.05
C ILE A 187 2.58 -19.43 20.93
N ASN A 188 2.18 -18.89 22.07
CA ASN A 188 1.65 -17.53 22.11
C ASN A 188 2.78 -16.50 21.98
N PHE A 189 2.49 -15.37 21.32
CA PHE A 189 3.43 -14.27 21.07
C PHE A 189 4.12 -13.76 22.36
N ARG A 190 3.40 -13.63 23.45
CA ARG A 190 3.98 -13.20 24.73
C ARG A 190 4.96 -14.23 25.30
N LYS A 191 4.67 -15.51 25.11
CA LYS A 191 5.61 -16.59 25.49
C LYS A 191 6.86 -16.54 24.61
N ALA A 192 6.73 -16.26 23.31
CA ALA A 192 7.86 -16.08 22.41
C ALA A 192 8.77 -14.93 22.90
N LEU A 193 8.21 -13.77 23.23
CA LEU A 193 8.96 -12.64 23.81
C LEU A 193 9.66 -13.02 25.13
N SER A 194 8.98 -13.76 26.02
CA SER A 194 9.57 -14.19 27.30
C SER A 194 10.76 -15.16 27.09
N ILE A 195 10.63 -16.09 26.14
CA ILE A 195 11.71 -17.02 25.79
C ILE A 195 12.90 -16.23 25.22
N GLY A 196 12.64 -15.32 24.27
CA GLY A 196 13.70 -14.54 23.65
C GLY A 196 14.44 -13.65 24.64
N ARG A 197 13.70 -13.01 25.56
CA ARG A 197 14.31 -12.24 26.66
C ARG A 197 15.21 -13.10 27.53
N ALA A 198 14.80 -14.32 27.86
CA ALA A 198 15.57 -15.23 28.69
C ALA A 198 16.81 -15.79 27.94
N LYS A 199 16.73 -15.97 26.62
CA LYS A 199 17.82 -16.46 25.77
C LYS A 199 18.83 -15.36 25.41
N GLY A 200 18.37 -14.11 25.35
CA GLY A 200 19.12 -12.96 24.86
C GLY A 200 19.14 -12.88 23.34
N PHE A 201 19.45 -11.71 22.85
CA PHE A 201 19.61 -11.40 21.42
C PHE A 201 21.10 -11.26 21.09
N THR A 202 21.55 -11.96 20.07
CA THR A 202 22.90 -11.81 19.51
C THR A 202 22.82 -10.94 18.25
N PRO A 203 23.49 -9.78 18.21
CA PRO A 203 23.50 -8.93 17.01
C PRO A 203 24.02 -9.67 15.79
N VAL A 204 23.32 -9.49 14.65
CA VAL A 204 23.72 -9.99 13.34
C VAL A 204 24.19 -8.82 12.51
N GLU A 205 25.31 -8.96 11.82
CA GLU A 205 25.76 -7.98 10.84
C GLU A 205 24.81 -7.98 9.65
N LEU A 206 24.09 -6.89 9.46
CA LEU A 206 23.15 -6.68 8.35
C LEU A 206 23.78 -5.76 7.32
N LYS A 207 23.72 -6.17 6.06
CA LYS A 207 24.11 -5.33 4.93
C LYS A 207 22.89 -4.68 4.32
N ASN A 208 23.02 -3.47 3.84
CA ASN A 208 21.91 -2.78 3.16
C ASN A 208 21.46 -3.50 1.87
N THR A 209 22.31 -4.34 1.29
CA THR A 209 22.01 -5.19 0.12
C THR A 209 21.28 -6.49 0.48
N ASP A 210 21.18 -6.85 1.76
CA ASP A 210 20.44 -8.03 2.18
C ASP A 210 18.95 -7.84 1.90
N VAL A 211 18.30 -8.93 1.46
CA VAL A 211 16.84 -8.92 1.25
C VAL A 211 16.15 -8.81 2.60
N ALA A 212 15.40 -7.73 2.79
CA ALA A 212 14.62 -7.48 4.00
C ALA A 212 13.22 -8.09 3.91
N LEU A 213 12.60 -7.99 2.73
CA LEU A 213 11.20 -8.38 2.51
C LEU A 213 11.04 -9.21 1.25
N LEU A 214 10.15 -10.19 1.31
CA LEU A 214 9.43 -10.70 0.15
C LEU A 214 8.02 -10.10 0.18
N GLN A 215 7.80 -9.13 -0.68
CA GLN A 215 6.51 -8.46 -0.79
C GLN A 215 5.73 -9.03 -1.97
N TYR A 216 4.67 -9.79 -1.68
CA TYR A 216 3.89 -10.42 -2.72
C TYR A 216 2.96 -9.43 -3.41
N THR A 217 2.99 -9.45 -4.75
CA THR A 217 2.12 -8.63 -5.57
C THR A 217 0.87 -9.42 -5.94
N GLY A 218 -0.29 -8.84 -5.72
CA GLY A 218 -1.54 -9.39 -6.27
C GLY A 218 -1.59 -9.15 -7.77
N GLY A 219 -0.91 -9.98 -8.55
CA GLY A 219 -0.96 -9.91 -10.00
C GLY A 219 -2.41 -9.98 -10.49
N THR A 220 -2.82 -9.08 -11.38
CA THR A 220 -4.19 -9.11 -11.95
C THR A 220 -4.35 -10.19 -13.01
N THR A 221 -3.27 -10.86 -13.41
CA THR A 221 -3.23 -11.83 -14.51
C THR A 221 -2.59 -13.17 -14.17
N GLY A 222 -2.09 -13.38 -12.95
CA GLY A 222 -1.35 -14.59 -12.62
C GLY A 222 -1.23 -14.85 -11.12
N VAL A 223 -0.46 -15.86 -10.80
CA VAL A 223 -0.07 -16.23 -9.45
C VAL A 223 0.75 -15.10 -8.83
N ALA A 224 0.50 -14.77 -7.56
CA ALA A 224 1.23 -13.72 -6.86
C ALA A 224 2.73 -14.04 -6.80
N LYS A 225 3.57 -13.01 -7.04
CA LYS A 225 5.04 -13.12 -7.06
C LYS A 225 5.63 -12.32 -5.91
N GLY A 226 6.66 -12.84 -5.28
CA GLY A 226 7.39 -12.16 -4.21
C GLY A 226 8.45 -11.21 -4.76
N ALA A 227 8.22 -9.90 -4.71
CA ALA A 227 9.26 -8.90 -5.01
C ALA A 227 10.30 -8.90 -3.89
N MET A 228 11.58 -9.06 -4.24
CA MET A 228 12.70 -8.98 -3.30
C MET A 228 13.06 -7.52 -3.06
N LEU A 229 12.74 -7.02 -1.87
CA LEU A 229 13.10 -5.67 -1.45
C LEU A 229 14.24 -5.75 -0.44
N THR A 230 15.38 -5.19 -0.79
CA THR A 230 16.52 -5.09 0.11
C THR A 230 16.30 -4.00 1.16
N HIS A 231 17.09 -4.02 2.24
CA HIS A 231 17.10 -2.90 3.19
C HIS A 231 17.34 -1.58 2.46
N ARG A 232 18.27 -1.57 1.51
CA ARG A 232 18.61 -0.39 0.71
C ARG A 232 17.44 0.12 -0.13
N ASN A 233 16.70 -0.77 -0.80
CA ASN A 233 15.57 -0.35 -1.63
C ASN A 233 14.51 0.39 -0.79
N VAL A 234 14.15 -0.22 0.35
CA VAL A 234 13.14 0.35 1.26
C VAL A 234 13.63 1.65 1.88
N LEU A 235 14.87 1.67 2.39
CA LEU A 235 15.43 2.85 3.06
C LEU A 235 15.69 4.01 2.08
N ALA A 236 16.07 3.71 0.84
CA ALA A 236 16.13 4.73 -0.21
C ALA A 236 14.78 5.40 -0.42
N ASN A 237 13.69 4.61 -0.46
CA ASN A 237 12.36 5.18 -0.61
C ASN A 237 11.89 5.95 0.65
N VAL A 238 12.30 5.51 1.85
CA VAL A 238 12.11 6.28 3.09
C VAL A 238 12.86 7.62 3.04
N GLU A 239 14.09 7.66 2.49
CA GLU A 239 14.83 8.91 2.32
C GLU A 239 14.17 9.82 1.27
N GLN A 240 13.76 9.27 0.12
CA GLN A 240 13.06 9.99 -0.95
C GLN A 240 11.76 10.64 -0.45
N THR A 241 10.88 9.82 0.15
CA THR A 241 9.60 10.32 0.70
C THR A 241 9.81 11.22 1.90
N GLY A 242 10.79 10.92 2.75
CA GLY A 242 11.17 11.75 3.88
C GLY A 242 11.65 13.15 3.45
N THR A 243 12.45 13.22 2.40
CA THR A 243 12.85 14.51 1.80
C THR A 243 11.62 15.26 1.28
N TRP A 244 10.69 14.56 0.62
CA TRP A 244 9.48 15.17 0.04
C TRP A 244 8.57 15.84 1.07
N ILE A 245 8.52 15.29 2.30
CA ILE A 245 7.67 15.82 3.38
C ILE A 245 8.44 16.65 4.42
N SER A 246 9.76 16.77 4.29
CA SER A 246 10.64 17.36 5.32
C SER A 246 10.34 18.83 5.65
N GLN A 247 9.83 19.60 4.69
CA GLN A 247 9.48 21.01 4.94
C GLN A 247 8.16 21.15 5.73
N THR A 248 7.34 20.13 5.75
CA THR A 248 6.03 20.14 6.43
C THR A 248 6.12 19.53 7.84
N PHE A 249 7.08 18.61 8.05
CA PHE A 249 7.18 17.79 9.26
C PHE A 249 8.26 18.25 10.22
N GLU A 250 7.91 18.23 11.51
CA GLU A 250 8.80 18.50 12.62
C GLU A 250 9.13 17.22 13.39
N MET A 251 10.43 17.00 13.65
CA MET A 251 10.91 15.83 14.39
C MET A 251 10.22 15.69 15.76
N GLY A 252 9.67 14.52 16.03
CA GLY A 252 9.04 14.16 17.31
C GLY A 252 7.71 14.87 17.63
N LYS A 253 7.14 15.62 16.68
CA LYS A 253 5.89 16.36 16.91
C LYS A 253 4.69 15.80 16.15
N GLU A 254 4.92 15.03 15.09
CA GLU A 254 3.85 14.60 14.20
C GLU A 254 3.05 13.41 14.78
N VAL A 255 1.79 13.34 14.39
CA VAL A 255 0.89 12.22 14.70
C VAL A 255 0.30 11.70 13.40
N ALA A 256 0.57 10.45 13.08
CA ALA A 256 0.10 9.81 11.86
C ALA A 256 -1.08 8.84 12.15
N MET A 257 -2.12 8.91 11.32
CA MET A 257 -3.22 7.94 11.36
C MET A 257 -2.89 6.76 10.43
N THR A 258 -2.46 5.63 10.98
CA THR A 258 -2.06 4.43 10.23
C THR A 258 -3.27 3.55 9.94
N ALA A 259 -4.09 3.96 8.96
CA ALA A 259 -5.31 3.26 8.56
C ALA A 259 -5.08 2.22 7.45
N LEU A 260 -4.07 2.40 6.59
CA LEU A 260 -3.74 1.43 5.56
C LEU A 260 -3.07 0.18 6.15
N PRO A 261 -3.29 -1.01 5.57
CA PRO A 261 -2.72 -2.26 6.09
C PRO A 261 -1.19 -2.28 6.03
N LEU A 262 -0.53 -2.57 7.15
CA LEU A 262 0.93 -2.63 7.27
C LEU A 262 1.59 -3.75 6.43
N TYR A 263 0.87 -4.81 6.13
CA TYR A 263 1.36 -5.85 5.22
C TYR A 263 1.41 -5.40 3.75
N HIS A 264 0.92 -4.21 3.42
CA HIS A 264 1.04 -3.60 2.09
C HIS A 264 2.18 -2.59 2.08
N ILE A 265 3.00 -2.62 1.03
CA ILE A 265 4.23 -1.83 0.95
C ILE A 265 4.02 -0.32 1.12
N PHE A 266 2.89 0.24 0.67
CA PHE A 266 2.60 1.66 0.84
C PHE A 266 2.52 2.05 2.32
N SER A 267 1.70 1.35 3.11
CA SER A 267 1.59 1.61 4.55
C SER A 267 2.88 1.25 5.29
N PHE A 268 3.54 0.19 4.86
CA PHE A 268 4.81 -0.25 5.40
C PHE A 268 5.86 0.86 5.31
N THR A 269 6.15 1.36 4.11
CA THR A 269 7.18 2.39 3.90
C THR A 269 6.75 3.73 4.50
N ALA A 270 5.46 4.10 4.42
CA ALA A 270 4.95 5.29 5.11
C ALA A 270 5.20 5.21 6.63
N THR A 271 4.96 4.04 7.26
CA THR A 271 5.24 3.81 8.69
C THR A 271 6.73 3.98 9.02
N LEU A 272 7.63 3.48 8.18
CA LEU A 272 9.08 3.69 8.36
C LEU A 272 9.46 5.17 8.19
N CYS A 273 8.87 5.83 7.19
CA CYS A 273 9.08 7.27 6.96
C CYS A 273 8.61 8.10 8.17
N PHE A 274 7.43 7.83 8.72
CA PHE A 274 6.95 8.49 9.93
C PHE A 274 7.82 8.17 11.14
N SER A 275 8.32 6.95 11.26
CA SER A 275 9.27 6.58 12.31
C SER A 275 10.59 7.35 12.19
N LYS A 276 11.09 7.59 10.97
CA LYS A 276 12.27 8.45 10.74
C LYS A 276 12.10 9.85 11.32
N PHE A 277 10.89 10.40 11.30
CA PHE A 277 10.54 11.69 11.91
C PHE A 277 10.18 11.58 13.40
N ALA A 278 10.38 10.44 14.03
CA ALA A 278 9.97 10.17 15.42
C ALA A 278 8.49 10.51 15.66
N ALA A 279 7.63 10.31 14.65
CA ALA A 279 6.21 10.57 14.74
C ALA A 279 5.48 9.51 15.59
N THR A 280 4.43 9.93 16.28
CA THR A 280 3.49 9.01 16.93
C THR A 280 2.53 8.44 15.91
N GLN A 281 2.35 7.13 15.85
CA GLN A 281 1.48 6.46 14.88
C GLN A 281 0.30 5.82 15.56
N VAL A 282 -0.91 6.28 15.25
CA VAL A 282 -2.17 5.72 15.73
C VAL A 282 -2.59 4.61 14.78
N MET A 283 -2.44 3.37 15.22
CA MET A 283 -2.72 2.18 14.42
C MET A 283 -4.22 1.89 14.39
N VAL A 284 -4.76 1.67 13.20
CA VAL A 284 -6.17 1.33 12.98
C VAL A 284 -6.26 -0.15 12.58
N PRO A 285 -6.68 -1.05 13.47
CA PRO A 285 -6.76 -2.48 13.16
C PRO A 285 -7.81 -2.84 12.09
N ASN A 286 -8.91 -2.09 12.03
CA ASN A 286 -9.98 -2.30 11.06
C ASN A 286 -10.44 -0.98 10.40
N PRO A 287 -9.81 -0.54 9.32
CA PRO A 287 -10.18 0.70 8.63
C PRO A 287 -11.53 0.63 7.89
N ARG A 288 -12.16 -0.55 7.79
CA ARG A 288 -13.50 -0.72 7.20
C ARG A 288 -14.62 -0.34 8.17
N ASP A 289 -14.32 -0.30 9.46
CA ASP A 289 -15.20 0.24 10.49
C ASP A 289 -15.09 1.77 10.47
N ILE A 290 -15.80 2.41 9.53
CA ILE A 290 -15.77 3.87 9.36
C ILE A 290 -16.21 4.61 10.63
N PRO A 291 -17.30 4.22 11.34
CA PRO A 291 -17.63 4.86 12.62
C PRO A 291 -16.49 4.78 13.63
N GLY A 292 -15.88 3.60 13.83
CA GLY A 292 -14.75 3.42 14.72
C GLY A 292 -13.52 4.23 14.32
N LEU A 293 -13.25 4.37 13.03
CA LEU A 293 -12.17 5.22 12.51
C LEU A 293 -12.45 6.70 12.79
N VAL A 294 -13.70 7.16 12.61
CA VAL A 294 -14.09 8.55 12.88
C VAL A 294 -13.94 8.87 14.37
N GLU A 295 -14.25 7.93 15.27
CA GLU A 295 -13.99 8.12 16.71
C GLU A 295 -12.49 8.26 17.03
N LEU A 296 -11.63 7.47 16.38
CA LEU A 296 -10.17 7.64 16.50
C LEU A 296 -9.69 8.98 15.94
N ILE A 297 -10.24 9.44 14.82
CA ILE A 297 -9.96 10.75 14.22
C ILE A 297 -10.33 11.87 15.19
N LYS A 298 -11.48 11.80 15.85
CA LYS A 298 -11.90 12.78 16.85
C LYS A 298 -11.03 12.77 18.10
N LYS A 299 -10.56 11.59 18.50
CA LYS A 299 -9.77 11.41 19.72
C LYS A 299 -8.33 11.91 19.56
N TRP A 300 -7.74 11.70 18.39
CA TRP A 300 -6.34 12.02 18.14
C TRP A 300 -6.22 13.18 17.16
N ASP A 301 -5.63 14.29 17.63
CA ASP A 301 -5.34 15.45 16.78
C ASP A 301 -4.12 15.12 15.90
N PHE A 302 -4.38 14.47 14.76
CA PHE A 302 -3.36 13.95 13.86
C PHE A 302 -2.95 14.98 12.79
N SER A 303 -1.70 14.87 12.34
CA SER A 303 -1.11 15.76 11.33
C SER A 303 -1.04 15.15 9.93
N ILE A 304 -1.11 13.81 9.83
CA ILE A 304 -1.05 13.12 8.54
C ILE A 304 -1.94 11.89 8.50
N ILE A 305 -2.54 11.66 7.33
CA ILE A 305 -3.28 10.44 7.01
C ILE A 305 -2.96 9.96 5.58
N PRO A 306 -2.29 8.82 5.42
CA PRO A 306 -2.24 8.11 4.14
C PRO A 306 -3.53 7.33 3.92
N GLY A 307 -4.00 7.30 2.68
CA GLY A 307 -5.25 6.62 2.34
C GLY A 307 -5.34 6.24 0.86
N VAL A 308 -6.45 5.64 0.52
CA VAL A 308 -6.85 5.33 -0.86
C VAL A 308 -8.17 6.03 -1.18
N ASN A 309 -8.48 6.22 -2.46
CA ASN A 309 -9.70 6.90 -2.90
C ASN A 309 -10.97 6.42 -2.19
N THR A 310 -11.13 5.10 -2.01
CA THR A 310 -12.31 4.51 -1.36
C THR A 310 -12.42 4.84 0.12
N LEU A 311 -11.29 4.95 0.83
CA LEU A 311 -11.26 5.36 2.24
C LEU A 311 -11.66 6.84 2.37
N PHE A 312 -11.06 7.71 1.55
CA PHE A 312 -11.41 9.13 1.53
C PHE A 312 -12.88 9.35 1.18
N ASN A 313 -13.38 8.64 0.15
CA ASN A 313 -14.80 8.72 -0.23
C ASN A 313 -15.73 8.28 0.91
N ALA A 314 -15.40 7.21 1.64
CA ALA A 314 -16.18 6.77 2.79
C ALA A 314 -16.20 7.82 3.91
N LEU A 315 -15.05 8.41 4.23
CA LEU A 315 -14.91 9.44 5.28
C LEU A 315 -15.68 10.72 4.91
N VAL A 316 -15.52 11.25 3.68
CA VAL A 316 -16.24 12.48 3.26
C VAL A 316 -17.75 12.29 3.07
N ASN A 317 -18.25 11.06 3.08
CA ASN A 317 -19.69 10.79 3.11
C ASN A 317 -20.22 10.54 4.54
N ASN A 318 -19.34 10.42 5.56
CA ASN A 318 -19.76 10.30 6.95
C ASN A 318 -20.11 11.69 7.54
N LYS A 319 -21.25 11.77 8.23
CA LYS A 319 -21.76 13.04 8.77
C LYS A 319 -20.86 13.60 9.89
N GLU A 320 -20.39 12.73 10.77
CA GLU A 320 -19.58 13.12 11.93
C GLU A 320 -18.17 13.55 11.51
N PHE A 321 -17.59 12.90 10.50
CA PHE A 321 -16.33 13.33 9.90
C PHE A 321 -16.41 14.75 9.35
N LYS A 322 -17.50 15.08 8.63
CA LYS A 322 -17.71 16.43 8.07
C LYS A 322 -17.87 17.53 9.12
N GLN A 323 -18.32 17.18 10.31
CA GLN A 323 -18.52 18.13 11.42
C GLN A 323 -17.26 18.31 12.25
N HIS A 324 -16.26 17.43 12.07
CA HIS A 324 -15.00 17.52 12.82
C HIS A 324 -14.16 18.70 12.30
N LYS A 325 -13.54 19.42 13.23
CA LYS A 325 -12.60 20.51 12.92
C LYS A 325 -11.17 19.97 12.93
N PHE A 326 -10.53 19.99 11.79
CA PHE A 326 -9.14 19.58 11.65
C PHE A 326 -8.22 20.76 11.96
N THR A 327 -7.60 20.73 13.14
CA THR A 327 -6.75 21.85 13.61
C THR A 327 -5.29 21.64 13.31
N ARG A 328 -4.88 20.41 13.02
CA ARG A 328 -3.48 20.01 12.92
C ARG A 328 -3.15 19.22 11.67
N LEU A 329 -4.14 18.86 10.87
CA LEU A 329 -3.93 18.12 9.62
C LEU A 329 -3.11 18.96 8.64
N LYS A 330 -1.87 18.52 8.41
CA LYS A 330 -0.91 19.17 7.52
C LYS A 330 -0.83 18.47 6.16
N MET A 331 -1.13 17.15 6.12
CA MET A 331 -0.91 16.36 4.92
C MET A 331 -1.89 15.19 4.82
N THR A 332 -2.41 15.00 3.62
CA THR A 332 -3.15 13.80 3.23
C THR A 332 -2.50 13.20 2.00
N VAL A 333 -2.13 11.91 2.06
CA VAL A 333 -1.46 11.24 0.93
C VAL A 333 -2.37 10.17 0.35
N GLY A 334 -2.73 10.32 -0.92
CA GLY A 334 -3.50 9.36 -1.70
C GLY A 334 -2.58 8.50 -2.58
N GLY A 335 -2.76 7.19 -2.56
CA GLY A 335 -1.95 6.30 -3.40
C GLY A 335 -2.60 4.94 -3.62
N GLY A 336 -1.94 4.08 -4.38
CA GLY A 336 -2.41 2.73 -4.70
C GLY A 336 -3.57 2.66 -5.71
N ALA A 337 -4.32 3.73 -5.91
CA ALA A 337 -5.31 3.93 -6.96
C ALA A 337 -5.48 5.42 -7.19
N GLN A 338 -5.90 5.81 -8.39
CA GLN A 338 -6.18 7.20 -8.72
C GLN A 338 -7.22 7.80 -7.77
N VAL A 339 -6.97 9.00 -7.30
CA VAL A 339 -7.94 9.78 -6.52
C VAL A 339 -8.87 10.50 -7.49
N GLN A 340 -10.16 10.28 -7.31
CA GLN A 340 -11.17 10.93 -8.14
C GLN A 340 -11.30 12.41 -7.76
N ARG A 341 -11.40 13.28 -8.77
CA ARG A 341 -11.55 14.74 -8.59
C ARG A 341 -12.63 15.10 -7.57
N THR A 342 -13.81 14.48 -7.71
CA THR A 342 -14.94 14.73 -6.82
C THR A 342 -14.67 14.34 -5.36
N VAL A 343 -13.82 13.35 -5.13
CA VAL A 343 -13.38 12.94 -3.79
C VAL A 343 -12.37 13.94 -3.24
N ALA A 344 -11.40 14.37 -4.06
CA ALA A 344 -10.39 15.36 -3.69
C ALA A 344 -11.04 16.70 -3.31
N GLU A 345 -12.00 17.19 -4.11
CA GLU A 345 -12.74 18.42 -3.82
C GLU A 345 -13.55 18.34 -2.52
N LYS A 346 -14.29 17.22 -2.30
CA LYS A 346 -15.04 17.01 -1.05
C LYS A 346 -14.13 16.90 0.17
N TRP A 347 -12.96 16.27 0.00
CA TRP A 347 -11.98 16.16 1.07
C TRP A 347 -11.45 17.53 1.47
N TYR A 348 -11.01 18.34 0.49
CA TYR A 348 -10.55 19.70 0.73
C TYR A 348 -11.62 20.55 1.44
N ASN A 349 -12.87 20.49 0.96
CA ASN A 349 -13.99 21.22 1.58
C ASN A 349 -14.28 20.79 3.02
N ALA A 350 -14.00 19.53 3.37
CA ALA A 350 -14.22 19.00 4.72
C ALA A 350 -13.05 19.26 5.67
N THR A 351 -11.80 19.28 5.16
CA THR A 351 -10.60 19.25 5.98
C THR A 351 -9.70 20.48 5.84
N GLY A 352 -9.85 21.25 4.75
CA GLY A 352 -8.93 22.33 4.37
C GLY A 352 -7.56 21.85 3.86
N CYS A 353 -7.35 20.53 3.70
CA CYS A 353 -6.09 19.93 3.27
C CYS A 353 -6.26 19.23 1.92
N HIS A 354 -5.36 19.47 0.96
CA HIS A 354 -5.37 18.77 -0.32
C HIS A 354 -4.93 17.31 -0.17
N ILE A 355 -5.46 16.43 -1.05
CA ILE A 355 -4.94 15.07 -1.18
C ILE A 355 -3.77 15.11 -2.17
N LEU A 356 -2.58 14.83 -1.69
CA LEU A 356 -1.39 14.65 -2.51
C LEU A 356 -1.42 13.26 -3.13
N GLU A 357 -1.51 13.15 -4.45
CA GLU A 357 -1.39 11.86 -5.10
C GLU A 357 0.06 11.41 -5.12
N ALA A 358 0.28 10.14 -4.79
CA ALA A 358 1.56 9.47 -4.87
C ALA A 358 1.42 8.20 -5.71
N TYR A 359 2.32 8.05 -6.66
CA TYR A 359 2.40 6.88 -7.53
C TYR A 359 3.55 5.98 -7.14
N GLY A 360 3.29 4.68 -7.23
CA GLY A 360 4.29 3.66 -7.02
C GLY A 360 3.74 2.25 -7.09
N LEU A 361 4.65 1.29 -7.01
CA LEU A 361 4.39 -0.14 -7.14
C LEU A 361 5.08 -0.88 -5.99
N THR A 362 4.72 -2.11 -5.78
CA THR A 362 5.44 -2.98 -4.84
C THR A 362 6.92 -3.08 -5.22
N GLU A 363 7.18 -3.19 -6.50
CA GLU A 363 8.50 -3.32 -7.12
C GLU A 363 9.37 -2.05 -7.00
N THR A 364 8.81 -0.94 -6.49
CA THR A 364 9.52 0.35 -6.27
C THR A 364 9.53 0.81 -4.81
N SER A 365 9.17 -0.02 -3.83
CA SER A 365 9.33 0.14 -2.36
C SER A 365 8.53 1.24 -1.63
N PRO A 366 7.40 1.84 -1.98
CA PRO A 366 6.76 1.77 -3.28
C PRO A 366 6.95 3.02 -4.15
N GLY A 367 7.34 4.19 -3.60
CA GLY A 367 7.19 5.52 -4.19
C GLY A 367 8.05 5.77 -5.43
N VAL A 368 7.44 6.32 -6.46
CA VAL A 368 8.09 6.77 -7.71
C VAL A 368 7.91 8.26 -7.90
N CYS A 369 6.66 8.74 -7.79
CA CYS A 369 6.28 10.14 -7.97
C CYS A 369 5.36 10.61 -6.85
N GLY A 370 5.30 11.92 -6.64
CA GLY A 370 4.37 12.58 -5.74
C GLY A 370 4.05 14.01 -6.15
N ASN A 371 2.82 14.48 -5.86
CA ASN A 371 2.51 15.89 -5.97
C ASN A 371 3.30 16.68 -4.92
N LEU A 372 3.54 17.95 -5.20
CA LEU A 372 4.14 18.85 -4.22
C LEU A 372 3.18 19.08 -3.04
N PRO A 373 3.70 19.32 -1.82
CA PRO A 373 2.87 19.74 -0.70
C PRO A 373 1.97 20.93 -1.07
N ASP A 374 0.71 20.90 -0.59
CA ASP A 374 -0.32 21.92 -0.83
C ASP A 374 -0.72 22.14 -2.30
N ALA A 375 -0.24 21.33 -3.24
CA ALA A 375 -0.69 21.41 -4.62
C ALA A 375 -2.16 20.99 -4.75
N PRO A 376 -3.00 21.77 -5.43
CA PRO A 376 -4.37 21.36 -5.73
C PRO A 376 -4.35 20.13 -6.66
N TRP A 377 -5.40 19.31 -6.55
CA TRP A 377 -5.56 18.15 -7.43
C TRP A 377 -5.64 18.58 -8.91
N ASP A 378 -4.76 18.05 -9.74
CA ASP A 378 -4.71 18.33 -11.19
C ASP A 378 -4.83 17.06 -12.05
N GLY A 379 -4.96 15.87 -11.44
CA GLY A 379 -5.06 14.58 -12.11
C GLY A 379 -3.71 13.95 -12.45
N SER A 380 -2.60 14.64 -12.18
CA SER A 380 -1.26 14.07 -12.27
C SER A 380 -0.88 13.35 -10.97
N VAL A 381 0.10 12.46 -11.05
CA VAL A 381 0.74 11.84 -9.87
C VAL A 381 2.03 12.59 -9.47
N GLY A 382 2.19 13.80 -9.98
CA GLY A 382 3.26 14.72 -9.61
C GLY A 382 4.61 14.40 -10.26
N TYR A 383 5.67 14.80 -9.57
CA TYR A 383 7.04 14.72 -10.04
C TYR A 383 7.72 13.44 -9.57
N PRO A 384 8.69 12.90 -10.35
CA PRO A 384 9.60 11.87 -9.86
C PRO A 384 10.25 12.29 -8.53
N LEU A 385 10.38 11.34 -7.59
CA LEU A 385 11.06 11.57 -6.32
C LEU A 385 12.59 11.73 -6.52
N PRO A 386 13.33 12.34 -5.60
CA PRO A 386 14.79 12.46 -5.68
C PRO A 386 15.47 11.12 -5.99
N SER A 387 16.56 11.14 -6.77
CA SER A 387 17.28 9.95 -7.26
C SER A 387 16.41 8.97 -8.07
N THR A 388 15.26 9.39 -8.59
CA THR A 388 14.38 8.57 -9.44
C THR A 388 14.37 9.11 -10.87
N LEU A 389 14.65 8.25 -11.82
CA LEU A 389 14.48 8.53 -13.24
C LEU A 389 13.19 7.88 -13.72
N VAL A 390 12.41 8.64 -14.49
CA VAL A 390 11.22 8.16 -15.18
C VAL A 390 11.36 8.42 -16.67
N SER A 391 11.04 7.43 -17.50
CA SER A 391 11.03 7.52 -18.95
C SER A 391 9.71 6.94 -19.46
N ILE A 392 9.09 7.61 -20.41
CA ILE A 392 7.90 7.11 -21.11
C ILE A 392 8.37 6.37 -22.35
N ARG A 393 8.08 5.07 -22.45
CA ARG A 393 8.61 4.24 -23.52
C ARG A 393 7.52 3.65 -24.40
N GLY A 394 7.73 3.81 -25.71
CA GLY A 394 6.89 3.27 -26.77
C GLY A 394 7.30 1.86 -27.21
N GLU A 395 6.94 1.52 -28.44
CA GLU A 395 7.35 0.27 -29.06
C GLU A 395 8.87 0.18 -29.17
N GLN A 396 9.40 -1.04 -29.18
CA GLN A 396 10.85 -1.32 -29.21
C GLN A 396 11.65 -0.60 -28.08
N PHE A 397 10.97 -0.23 -26.99
CA PHE A 397 11.57 0.42 -25.82
C PHE A 397 12.18 1.80 -26.09
N VAL A 398 11.72 2.50 -27.14
CA VAL A 398 12.14 3.85 -27.50
C VAL A 398 11.58 4.87 -26.51
N ASP A 399 12.42 5.81 -26.04
CA ASP A 399 12.00 6.93 -25.18
C ASP A 399 11.17 7.93 -25.99
N LEU A 400 9.93 8.18 -25.59
CA LEU A 400 9.01 9.10 -26.25
C LEU A 400 9.21 10.57 -25.80
N GLY A 401 10.06 10.78 -24.79
CA GLY A 401 10.37 12.11 -24.25
C GLY A 401 9.18 12.78 -23.56
N VAL A 402 9.25 14.11 -23.52
CA VAL A 402 8.31 14.99 -22.85
C VAL A 402 7.27 15.53 -23.83
N CYS A 403 5.99 15.50 -23.45
CA CYS A 403 4.91 16.10 -24.23
C CYS A 403 4.82 17.60 -23.94
N SER A 404 5.22 18.43 -24.91
CA SER A 404 5.13 19.90 -24.81
C SER A 404 3.87 20.46 -25.45
N ASP A 405 3.16 19.67 -26.25
CA ASP A 405 1.96 20.06 -26.98
C ASP A 405 0.79 19.16 -26.55
N PRO A 406 -0.22 19.71 -25.88
CA PRO A 406 -1.38 18.93 -25.44
C PRO A 406 -2.13 18.21 -26.57
N GLU A 407 -2.04 18.68 -27.80
CA GLU A 407 -2.68 18.02 -28.96
C GLU A 407 -1.94 16.74 -29.37
N LYS A 408 -0.67 16.58 -28.94
CA LYS A 408 0.21 15.43 -29.24
C LYS A 408 0.37 14.45 -28.09
N ILE A 409 -0.46 14.53 -27.07
CA ILE A 409 -0.38 13.61 -25.90
C ILE A 409 -0.35 12.14 -26.36
N ALA A 410 -1.16 11.78 -27.36
CA ALA A 410 -1.21 10.40 -27.86
C ALA A 410 0.14 9.90 -28.41
N GLU A 411 0.94 10.77 -29.04
CA GLU A 411 2.25 10.44 -29.59
C GLU A 411 3.31 10.23 -28.48
N HIS A 412 3.12 10.86 -27.33
CA HIS A 412 4.00 10.78 -26.14
C HIS A 412 3.47 9.86 -25.04
N THR A 413 2.37 9.13 -25.30
CA THR A 413 1.80 8.17 -24.35
C THR A 413 2.42 6.79 -24.56
N GLY A 414 3.01 6.23 -23.51
CA GLY A 414 3.68 4.93 -23.53
C GLY A 414 3.77 4.29 -22.15
N GLU A 415 4.54 3.21 -22.07
CA GLU A 415 4.78 2.52 -20.80
C GLU A 415 5.69 3.36 -19.90
N ILE A 416 5.26 3.60 -18.67
CA ILE A 416 6.07 4.28 -17.64
C ILE A 416 7.17 3.31 -17.21
N CYS A 417 8.42 3.72 -17.37
CA CYS A 417 9.60 2.97 -16.94
C CYS A 417 10.37 3.73 -15.87
N VAL A 418 10.85 3.01 -14.86
CA VAL A 418 11.45 3.61 -13.67
C VAL A 418 12.86 3.05 -13.42
N LYS A 419 13.79 3.94 -13.07
CA LYS A 419 15.13 3.58 -12.61
C LYS A 419 15.46 4.38 -11.35
N GLY A 420 15.92 3.70 -10.30
CA GLY A 420 16.25 4.35 -9.03
C GLY A 420 16.64 3.34 -7.95
N PRO A 421 17.18 3.82 -6.82
CA PRO A 421 17.67 2.96 -5.75
C PRO A 421 16.55 2.19 -5.04
N GLN A 422 15.29 2.63 -5.15
CA GLN A 422 14.11 2.00 -4.58
C GLN A 422 13.58 0.81 -5.40
N VAL A 423 14.09 0.58 -6.61
CA VAL A 423 13.65 -0.53 -7.47
C VAL A 423 14.11 -1.85 -6.90
N MET A 424 13.23 -2.85 -6.87
CA MET A 424 13.46 -4.19 -6.35
C MET A 424 14.70 -4.88 -6.94
N ALA A 425 15.25 -5.84 -6.24
CA ALA A 425 16.33 -6.70 -6.75
C ALA A 425 15.84 -7.74 -7.79
N GLY A 426 14.54 -7.99 -7.86
CA GLY A 426 13.90 -8.95 -8.75
C GLY A 426 12.78 -9.70 -8.06
N TYR A 427 12.20 -10.69 -8.74
CA TYR A 427 11.20 -11.61 -8.15
C TYR A 427 11.89 -12.85 -7.58
N TRP A 428 11.47 -13.26 -6.38
CA TRP A 428 12.00 -14.43 -5.66
C TRP A 428 11.86 -15.69 -6.50
N GLU A 429 13.00 -16.35 -6.75
CA GLU A 429 13.10 -17.59 -7.55
C GLU A 429 12.41 -17.55 -8.92
N LYS A 430 12.27 -16.34 -9.53
CA LYS A 430 11.64 -16.12 -10.84
C LYS A 430 12.56 -15.29 -11.76
N PRO A 431 13.71 -15.83 -12.21
CA PRO A 431 14.67 -15.07 -13.00
C PRO A 431 14.10 -14.62 -14.37
N GLU A 432 13.31 -15.45 -15.03
CA GLU A 432 12.68 -15.09 -16.31
C GLU A 432 11.68 -13.95 -16.16
N GLU A 433 10.85 -14.00 -15.13
CA GLU A 433 9.89 -12.94 -14.82
C GLU A 433 10.59 -11.63 -14.44
N THR A 434 11.75 -11.75 -13.78
CA THR A 434 12.60 -10.60 -13.46
C THR A 434 13.17 -9.98 -14.72
N ALA A 435 13.73 -10.78 -15.63
CA ALA A 435 14.28 -10.32 -16.91
C ALA A 435 13.23 -9.65 -17.80
N ASN A 436 11.96 -10.11 -17.73
CA ASN A 436 10.86 -9.52 -18.50
C ASN A 436 10.49 -8.10 -18.05
N VAL A 437 10.75 -7.75 -16.78
CA VAL A 437 10.39 -6.43 -16.24
C VAL A 437 11.58 -5.53 -15.97
N LEU A 438 12.77 -6.08 -15.70
CA LEU A 438 14.02 -5.31 -15.52
C LEU A 438 14.85 -5.37 -16.80
N VAL A 439 14.75 -4.33 -17.63
CA VAL A 439 15.41 -4.25 -18.94
C VAL A 439 16.37 -3.06 -18.92
N ASP A 440 17.66 -3.28 -19.18
CA ASP A 440 18.71 -2.24 -19.21
C ASP A 440 18.74 -1.35 -17.96
N GLY A 441 18.43 -1.94 -16.80
CA GLY A 441 18.36 -1.25 -15.51
C GLY A 441 17.09 -0.41 -15.31
N TRP A 442 16.11 -0.51 -16.20
CA TRP A 442 14.79 0.09 -16.07
C TRP A 442 13.74 -0.94 -15.67
N LEU A 443 12.93 -0.61 -14.71
CA LEU A 443 11.72 -1.37 -14.38
C LEU A 443 10.59 -0.95 -15.31
N ARG A 444 10.04 -1.89 -16.06
CA ARG A 444 8.79 -1.76 -16.81
C ARG A 444 7.62 -1.92 -15.85
N THR A 445 6.83 -0.87 -15.67
CA THR A 445 5.77 -0.86 -14.65
C THR A 445 4.47 -1.54 -15.12
N GLY A 446 4.27 -1.63 -16.42
CA GLY A 446 2.99 -2.02 -17.02
C GLY A 446 1.90 -0.95 -16.90
N ASP A 447 2.20 0.21 -16.32
CA ASP A 447 1.31 1.37 -16.30
C ASP A 447 1.64 2.26 -17.53
N VAL A 448 0.61 2.85 -18.13
CA VAL A 448 0.69 3.68 -19.33
C VAL A 448 0.39 5.12 -18.95
N GLY A 449 1.17 6.05 -19.48
CA GLY A 449 1.01 7.46 -19.20
C GLY A 449 1.89 8.33 -20.07
N PHE A 450 1.96 9.61 -19.74
CA PHE A 450 2.84 10.58 -20.39
C PHE A 450 3.46 11.53 -19.37
N MET A 451 4.53 12.20 -19.78
CA MET A 451 5.20 13.25 -19.03
C MET A 451 4.97 14.58 -19.71
N ASP A 452 4.46 15.59 -18.99
CA ASP A 452 4.25 16.93 -19.53
C ASP A 452 5.55 17.76 -19.55
N ALA A 453 5.49 18.98 -20.11
CA ALA A 453 6.62 19.88 -20.24
C ALA A 453 7.27 20.28 -18.88
N ARG A 454 6.53 20.20 -17.79
CA ARG A 454 7.03 20.45 -16.41
C ARG A 454 7.73 19.22 -15.84
N GLY A 455 7.55 18.04 -16.46
CA GLY A 455 8.05 16.77 -15.94
C GLY A 455 7.07 16.10 -14.97
N THR A 456 5.79 16.54 -14.91
CA THR A 456 4.77 15.83 -14.14
C THR A 456 4.28 14.61 -14.91
N ILE A 457 3.98 13.54 -14.18
CA ILE A 457 3.53 12.28 -14.75
C ILE A 457 2.00 12.20 -14.64
N THR A 458 1.34 11.87 -15.74
CA THR A 458 -0.08 11.52 -15.76
C THR A 458 -0.23 10.07 -16.18
N ILE A 459 -0.89 9.27 -15.34
CA ILE A 459 -1.21 7.87 -15.63
C ILE A 459 -2.55 7.83 -16.37
N THR A 460 -2.56 7.27 -17.55
CA THR A 460 -3.80 7.07 -18.32
C THR A 460 -4.50 5.78 -17.93
N ASP A 461 -3.78 4.65 -17.90
CA ASP A 461 -4.30 3.36 -17.44
C ASP A 461 -3.18 2.30 -17.27
N ARG A 462 -3.59 1.04 -17.11
CA ARG A 462 -2.71 -0.11 -17.18
C ARG A 462 -2.75 -0.77 -18.55
N LYS A 463 -1.60 -1.15 -19.08
CA LYS A 463 -1.45 -1.81 -20.39
C LYS A 463 -2.39 -3.01 -20.56
N LYS A 464 -2.60 -3.79 -19.52
CA LYS A 464 -3.45 -4.99 -19.48
C LYS A 464 -4.94 -4.74 -19.23
N ASP A 465 -5.31 -3.55 -18.74
CA ASP A 465 -6.68 -3.16 -18.48
C ASP A 465 -7.26 -2.34 -19.66
N LEU A 466 -6.42 -2.01 -20.63
CA LEU A 466 -6.78 -1.31 -21.87
C LEU A 466 -7.88 -2.10 -22.61
N ILE A 467 -8.94 -1.40 -22.99
CA ILE A 467 -10.06 -1.98 -23.75
C ILE A 467 -9.83 -1.66 -25.22
N ILE A 468 -9.89 -2.66 -26.09
CA ILE A 468 -9.67 -2.48 -27.53
C ILE A 468 -11.00 -2.55 -28.26
N VAL A 469 -11.56 -1.39 -28.62
CA VAL A 469 -12.84 -1.28 -29.33
C VAL A 469 -12.57 -0.93 -30.80
N ASN A 470 -12.86 -1.81 -31.73
CA ASN A 470 -12.58 -1.64 -33.16
C ASN A 470 -11.12 -1.23 -33.47
N GLY A 471 -10.15 -1.78 -32.72
CA GLY A 471 -8.74 -1.41 -32.85
C GLY A 471 -8.33 -0.09 -32.20
N LEU A 472 -9.27 0.61 -31.55
CA LEU A 472 -9.01 1.85 -30.83
C LEU A 472 -8.81 1.58 -29.33
N ASN A 473 -7.79 2.21 -28.76
CA ASN A 473 -7.51 2.14 -27.33
C ASN A 473 -8.54 2.96 -26.55
N VAL A 474 -9.17 2.32 -25.56
CA VAL A 474 -10.12 2.93 -24.63
C VAL A 474 -9.61 2.70 -23.22
N TYR A 475 -9.43 3.76 -22.47
CA TYR A 475 -8.88 3.75 -21.12
C TYR A 475 -10.00 3.70 -20.09
N PRO A 476 -10.14 2.62 -19.30
CA PRO A 476 -11.14 2.51 -18.25
C PRO A 476 -11.18 3.69 -17.29
N ASN A 477 -10.02 4.19 -16.86
CA ASN A 477 -9.92 5.31 -15.90
C ASN A 477 -10.58 6.59 -16.42
N GLU A 478 -10.51 6.88 -17.73
CA GLU A 478 -11.18 8.04 -18.34
C GLU A 478 -12.69 7.93 -18.17
N ILE A 479 -13.24 6.76 -18.44
CA ILE A 479 -14.68 6.51 -18.36
C ILE A 479 -15.14 6.49 -16.90
N GLU A 480 -14.37 5.85 -16.01
CA GLU A 480 -14.62 5.84 -14.57
C GLU A 480 -14.67 7.28 -14.01
N SER A 481 -13.76 8.15 -14.42
CA SER A 481 -13.74 9.56 -14.00
C SER A 481 -15.00 10.31 -14.44
N VAL A 482 -15.47 10.08 -15.66
CA VAL A 482 -16.71 10.68 -16.15
C VAL A 482 -17.91 10.16 -15.38
N ILE A 483 -18.05 8.84 -15.19
CA ILE A 483 -19.18 8.25 -14.48
C ILE A 483 -19.19 8.66 -13.01
N ALA A 484 -18.03 8.69 -12.35
CA ALA A 484 -17.92 9.09 -10.96
C ALA A 484 -18.25 10.57 -10.70
N SER A 485 -18.15 11.43 -11.72
CA SER A 485 -18.55 12.83 -11.63
C SER A 485 -20.07 13.02 -11.74
N MET A 486 -20.83 11.98 -12.13
CA MET A 486 -22.28 12.05 -12.29
C MET A 486 -22.99 12.10 -10.92
N PRO A 487 -23.89 13.07 -10.68
CA PRO A 487 -24.77 13.04 -9.52
C PRO A 487 -25.55 11.72 -9.45
N GLY A 488 -25.64 11.13 -8.25
CA GLY A 488 -26.33 9.85 -8.08
C GLY A 488 -25.43 8.60 -8.18
N VAL A 489 -24.17 8.74 -8.57
CA VAL A 489 -23.17 7.66 -8.53
C VAL A 489 -22.39 7.72 -7.21
N LEU A 490 -22.21 6.58 -6.55
CA LEU A 490 -21.38 6.43 -5.35
C LEU A 490 -19.98 5.94 -5.74
N GLU A 491 -19.92 4.87 -6.54
CA GLU A 491 -18.69 4.24 -7.03
C GLU A 491 -18.95 3.62 -8.41
N CYS A 492 -17.90 3.51 -9.22
CA CYS A 492 -17.98 2.78 -10.49
C CYS A 492 -16.66 2.08 -10.80
N GLY A 493 -16.75 1.04 -11.63
CA GLY A 493 -15.61 0.36 -12.23
C GLY A 493 -15.93 0.00 -13.67
N VAL A 494 -14.94 0.11 -14.56
CA VAL A 494 -15.08 -0.11 -16.00
C VAL A 494 -14.15 -1.20 -16.47
N VAL A 495 -14.65 -2.07 -17.36
CA VAL A 495 -13.89 -3.18 -17.96
C VAL A 495 -14.29 -3.41 -19.40
N GLY A 496 -13.37 -4.00 -20.17
CA GLY A 496 -13.67 -4.60 -21.47
C GLY A 496 -14.36 -5.96 -21.31
N VAL A 497 -15.36 -6.22 -22.13
CA VAL A 497 -15.98 -7.54 -22.30
C VAL A 497 -15.91 -7.92 -23.77
N ASN A 498 -15.58 -9.18 -24.04
CA ASN A 498 -15.42 -9.68 -25.41
C ASN A 498 -16.71 -9.49 -26.23
N ASN A 499 -16.57 -9.02 -27.44
CA ASN A 499 -17.63 -8.86 -28.41
C ASN A 499 -17.15 -9.30 -29.81
N PRO A 500 -17.82 -10.28 -30.45
CA PRO A 500 -17.36 -10.83 -31.73
C PRO A 500 -17.29 -9.83 -32.90
N ARG A 501 -18.00 -8.70 -32.80
CA ARG A 501 -18.08 -7.71 -33.89
C ARG A 501 -17.04 -6.59 -33.77
N VAL A 502 -16.65 -6.23 -32.55
CA VAL A 502 -15.83 -5.05 -32.28
C VAL A 502 -14.58 -5.33 -31.46
N GLY A 503 -14.27 -6.60 -31.20
CA GLY A 503 -13.20 -7.06 -30.33
C GLY A 503 -13.64 -7.02 -28.86
N GLU A 504 -13.66 -5.85 -28.27
CA GLU A 504 -14.20 -5.62 -26.92
C GLU A 504 -15.24 -4.50 -26.93
N MET A 505 -16.11 -4.51 -25.92
CA MET A 505 -17.02 -3.40 -25.65
C MET A 505 -16.92 -2.97 -24.17
N VAL A 506 -17.19 -1.70 -23.94
CA VAL A 506 -17.12 -1.11 -22.60
C VAL A 506 -18.30 -1.54 -21.75
N LYS A 507 -18.00 -2.10 -20.57
CA LYS A 507 -18.96 -2.41 -19.51
C LYS A 507 -18.66 -1.56 -18.28
N ALA A 508 -19.69 -0.87 -17.76
CA ALA A 508 -19.63 -0.13 -16.51
C ALA A 508 -20.42 -0.86 -15.42
N VAL A 509 -19.82 -1.02 -14.24
CA VAL A 509 -20.46 -1.57 -13.02
C VAL A 509 -20.53 -0.45 -12.00
N ILE A 510 -21.72 -0.10 -11.54
CA ILE A 510 -22.00 1.14 -10.81
C ILE A 510 -22.71 0.82 -9.49
N VAL A 511 -22.24 1.43 -8.41
CA VAL A 511 -22.96 1.51 -7.13
C VAL A 511 -23.71 2.83 -7.10
N LYS A 512 -25.03 2.75 -6.96
CA LYS A 512 -25.89 3.93 -6.89
C LYS A 512 -25.74 4.64 -5.54
N LYS A 513 -25.72 5.96 -5.57
CA LYS A 513 -25.96 6.82 -4.42
C LYS A 513 -27.41 7.25 -4.37
N ASP A 514 -27.98 7.53 -5.55
CA ASP A 514 -29.40 7.83 -5.76
C ASP A 514 -30.09 6.57 -6.33
N PRO A 515 -31.05 5.97 -5.61
CA PRO A 515 -31.80 4.82 -6.12
C PRO A 515 -32.53 5.07 -7.44
N ALA A 516 -32.91 6.33 -7.73
CA ALA A 516 -33.62 6.71 -8.94
C ALA A 516 -32.75 6.73 -10.20
N LEU A 517 -31.41 6.65 -10.07
CA LEU A 517 -30.49 6.65 -11.20
C LEU A 517 -30.78 5.49 -12.15
N THR A 518 -30.98 5.83 -13.44
CA THR A 518 -31.26 4.85 -14.50
C THR A 518 -30.06 4.60 -15.42
N ARG A 519 -30.11 3.52 -16.21
CA ARG A 519 -29.10 3.25 -17.25
C ARG A 519 -29.08 4.33 -18.33
N ASP A 520 -30.26 4.82 -18.70
CA ASP A 520 -30.42 5.85 -19.74
C ASP A 520 -29.78 7.18 -19.30
N ASP A 521 -29.88 7.52 -18.01
CA ASP A 521 -29.20 8.70 -17.45
C ASP A 521 -27.68 8.58 -17.59
N VAL A 522 -27.11 7.41 -17.26
CA VAL A 522 -25.68 7.15 -17.39
C VAL A 522 -25.24 7.22 -18.85
N VAL A 523 -25.98 6.59 -19.77
CA VAL A 523 -25.69 6.62 -21.21
C VAL A 523 -25.72 8.06 -21.73
N LYS A 524 -26.75 8.82 -21.39
CA LYS A 524 -26.90 10.22 -21.79
C LYS A 524 -25.77 11.09 -21.25
N TYR A 525 -25.38 10.87 -20.00
CA TYR A 525 -24.31 11.59 -19.35
C TYR A 525 -22.94 11.32 -20.00
N CYS A 526 -22.66 10.04 -20.30
CA CYS A 526 -21.44 9.63 -21.00
C CYS A 526 -21.39 10.16 -22.43
N ARG A 527 -22.47 10.07 -23.19
CA ARG A 527 -22.51 10.56 -24.58
C ARG A 527 -22.26 12.06 -24.73
N ALA A 528 -22.59 12.84 -23.71
CA ALA A 528 -22.33 14.28 -23.70
C ALA A 528 -20.85 14.63 -23.42
N ARG A 529 -20.03 13.65 -22.99
CA ARG A 529 -18.65 13.87 -22.49
C ARG A 529 -17.60 12.97 -23.10
N LEU A 530 -18.02 11.86 -23.73
CA LEU A 530 -17.13 10.85 -24.31
C LEU A 530 -17.46 10.60 -25.77
N THR A 531 -16.46 10.28 -26.54
CA THR A 531 -16.62 9.81 -27.93
C THR A 531 -17.44 8.50 -27.93
N GLY A 532 -18.26 8.31 -28.94
CA GLY A 532 -19.24 7.22 -28.98
C GLY A 532 -18.71 5.80 -28.76
N TYR A 533 -17.48 5.50 -29.19
CA TYR A 533 -16.85 4.19 -28.98
C TYR A 533 -16.38 3.97 -27.52
N LYS A 534 -16.16 5.04 -26.75
CA LYS A 534 -15.82 5.00 -25.33
C LYS A 534 -17.05 4.86 -24.43
N CYS A 535 -18.26 5.13 -24.93
CA CYS A 535 -19.46 5.05 -24.12
C CYS A 535 -19.80 3.62 -23.73
N PRO A 536 -20.12 3.35 -22.45
CA PRO A 536 -20.53 2.01 -22.00
C PRO A 536 -21.71 1.47 -22.79
N ARG A 537 -21.59 0.24 -23.29
CA ARG A 537 -22.66 -0.50 -23.95
C ARG A 537 -23.42 -1.40 -22.98
N THR A 538 -22.76 -1.79 -21.91
CA THR A 538 -23.36 -2.56 -20.82
C THR A 538 -23.20 -1.79 -19.54
N ILE A 539 -24.29 -1.55 -18.83
CA ILE A 539 -24.32 -0.89 -17.52
C ILE A 539 -25.01 -1.84 -16.55
N VAL A 540 -24.37 -2.10 -15.42
CA VAL A 540 -24.84 -2.99 -14.37
C VAL A 540 -24.84 -2.23 -13.05
N PHE A 541 -25.97 -2.25 -12.34
CA PHE A 541 -26.06 -1.68 -11.00
C PHE A 541 -25.86 -2.78 -9.95
N VAL A 542 -25.05 -2.49 -8.92
CA VAL A 542 -24.71 -3.42 -7.84
C VAL A 542 -24.74 -2.73 -6.49
N LYS A 543 -24.87 -3.51 -5.42
CA LYS A 543 -24.80 -2.99 -4.03
C LYS A 543 -23.39 -2.59 -3.60
N ALA A 544 -22.37 -3.30 -4.08
CA ALA A 544 -20.96 -3.03 -3.77
C ALA A 544 -20.05 -3.54 -4.90
N LEU A 545 -18.92 -2.86 -5.10
CA LEU A 545 -17.86 -3.33 -5.99
C LEU A 545 -16.89 -4.29 -5.26
N PRO A 546 -16.37 -5.32 -5.93
CA PRO A 546 -15.32 -6.16 -5.38
C PRO A 546 -14.03 -5.35 -5.21
N LYS A 547 -13.44 -5.43 -4.01
CA LYS A 547 -12.23 -4.66 -3.66
C LYS A 547 -11.16 -5.55 -3.04
N THR A 548 -9.92 -5.17 -3.25
CA THR A 548 -8.79 -5.73 -2.51
C THR A 548 -8.88 -5.36 -1.02
N ALA A 549 -8.02 -5.95 -0.21
CA ALA A 549 -7.91 -5.60 1.21
C ALA A 549 -7.54 -4.12 1.44
N VAL A 550 -6.80 -3.52 0.50
CA VAL A 550 -6.43 -2.09 0.51
C VAL A 550 -7.48 -1.19 -0.13
N GLY A 551 -8.66 -1.71 -0.49
CA GLY A 551 -9.76 -0.91 -1.04
C GLY A 551 -9.71 -0.64 -2.54
N LYS A 552 -8.77 -1.22 -3.30
CA LYS A 552 -8.69 -1.09 -4.75
C LYS A 552 -9.73 -1.99 -5.44
N ILE A 553 -10.42 -1.45 -6.45
CA ILE A 553 -11.41 -2.21 -7.22
C ILE A 553 -10.75 -3.37 -7.98
N LEU A 554 -11.29 -4.56 -7.85
CA LEU A 554 -10.85 -5.77 -8.55
C LEU A 554 -11.53 -5.84 -9.93
N ARG A 555 -10.98 -5.14 -10.93
CA ARG A 555 -11.56 -5.05 -12.29
C ARG A 555 -11.83 -6.43 -12.91
N ARG A 556 -10.95 -7.42 -12.72
CA ARG A 556 -11.15 -8.78 -13.25
C ARG A 556 -12.51 -9.38 -12.85
N ASN A 557 -12.98 -9.10 -11.63
CA ASN A 557 -14.22 -9.63 -11.11
C ASN A 557 -15.46 -8.89 -11.66
N LEU A 558 -15.28 -7.70 -12.25
CA LEU A 558 -16.39 -6.92 -12.82
C LEU A 558 -16.91 -7.51 -14.13
N ARG A 559 -16.08 -8.28 -14.86
CA ARG A 559 -16.47 -8.84 -16.16
C ARG A 559 -17.71 -9.73 -16.07
N ASP A 560 -17.79 -10.57 -15.03
CA ASP A 560 -18.86 -11.55 -14.83
C ASP A 560 -20.00 -11.05 -13.93
N MET A 561 -19.86 -9.83 -13.36
CA MET A 561 -20.90 -9.28 -12.48
C MET A 561 -22.20 -9.05 -13.25
N LYS A 562 -23.29 -9.47 -12.62
CA LYS A 562 -24.66 -9.23 -13.06
C LYS A 562 -25.32 -8.25 -12.10
N GLU A 563 -26.47 -7.72 -12.51
CA GLU A 563 -27.27 -6.83 -11.66
C GLU A 563 -27.64 -7.52 -10.34
N THR A 564 -27.51 -6.79 -9.24
CA THR A 564 -27.97 -7.26 -7.93
C THR A 564 -29.07 -6.31 -7.46
N ASP A 565 -30.24 -6.86 -7.24
CA ASP A 565 -31.41 -6.17 -6.70
C ASP A 565 -31.13 -5.51 -5.33
#